data_a6147fdb5e843a7cc14dc6b17eb577b9
#
_entry.id   a6147fdb5e843a7cc14dc6b17eb577b9
#
_cell.length_a   1.000
_cell.length_b   1.000
_cell.length_c   1.000
_cell.angle_alpha   90.00
_cell.angle_beta   90.00
_cell.angle_gamma   90.00
#
_symmetry.space_group_name_H-M   'P 1'
#
loop_
_entity.id
_entity.type
_entity.pdbx_description
1 polymer ?
#
loop_
_entity_poly.entity_id
_entity_poly.type
_entity_poly.pdbx_seq_one_letter_code
_entity_poly.pdbx_strand_id
1 'polypeptide(L)'
;LGFGLQDAFKDFISGLILLFEGDVVIGDIIEFENGILATVKEIKLRTSKVRTRDGIVIFVPNSQLTNNRVINWTNSNVLTRFHVAVGVAYGSDTELVEKILTEVAREDDAVNMKIKPFVRFLDFGDSSLNFEIHFWSKEVWRIEFIKSRMRFAIDKKFREHNVTIPFPQRDLHLRSSEVQL
;
A
#
# COMPACT_ATOMS: atom_id res chain seq x y z
N LEU A 1 -39.72 9.98 -20.30
CA LEU A 1 -39.73 10.36 -18.87
C LEU A 1 -39.27 9.21 -17.94
N GLY A 2 -39.44 7.91 -18.33
CA GLY A 2 -39.09 6.78 -17.48
C GLY A 2 -37.59 6.61 -17.20
N PHE A 3 -36.71 6.88 -18.16
CA PHE A 3 -35.26 6.64 -18.00
C PHE A 3 -34.60 7.58 -16.98
N GLY A 4 -35.04 8.84 -16.86
CA GLY A 4 -34.41 9.76 -15.91
C GLY A 4 -34.78 9.48 -14.43
N LEU A 5 -35.93 8.84 -14.18
CA LEU A 5 -36.35 8.41 -12.84
C LEU A 5 -35.68 7.11 -12.40
N GLN A 6 -35.29 6.25 -13.34
CA GLN A 6 -34.70 4.93 -13.08
C GLN A 6 -33.39 5.06 -12.29
N ASP A 7 -32.48 5.95 -12.69
CA ASP A 7 -31.19 6.13 -12.02
C ASP A 7 -31.36 6.71 -10.62
N ALA A 8 -32.27 7.69 -10.46
CA ALA A 8 -32.56 8.27 -9.15
C ALA A 8 -33.16 7.23 -8.18
N PHE A 9 -34.06 6.36 -8.70
CA PHE A 9 -34.62 5.27 -7.92
C PHE A 9 -33.60 4.20 -7.57
N LYS A 10 -32.70 3.85 -8.50
CA LYS A 10 -31.59 2.92 -8.28
C LYS A 10 -30.68 3.44 -7.17
N ASP A 11 -30.28 4.72 -7.20
CA ASP A 11 -29.46 5.33 -6.15
C ASP A 11 -30.16 5.33 -4.79
N PHE A 12 -31.46 5.58 -4.77
CA PHE A 12 -32.26 5.56 -3.55
C PHE A 12 -32.30 4.15 -2.93
N ILE A 13 -32.60 3.12 -3.71
CA ILE A 13 -32.60 1.73 -3.24
C ILE A 13 -31.19 1.34 -2.77
N SER A 14 -30.16 1.71 -3.52
CA SER A 14 -28.77 1.46 -3.12
C SER A 14 -28.42 2.13 -1.79
N GLY A 15 -28.94 3.33 -1.53
CA GLY A 15 -28.76 4.00 -0.24
C GLY A 15 -29.38 3.22 0.92
N LEU A 16 -30.59 2.66 0.71
CA LEU A 16 -31.23 1.79 1.71
C LEU A 16 -30.41 0.50 1.92
N ILE A 17 -29.94 -0.13 0.86
CA ILE A 17 -29.09 -1.34 0.93
C ILE A 17 -27.85 -1.06 1.78
N LEU A 18 -27.09 0.02 1.50
CA LEU A 18 -25.91 0.40 2.28
C LEU A 18 -26.22 0.56 3.77
N LEU A 19 -27.37 1.14 4.10
CA LEU A 19 -27.77 1.34 5.50
C LEU A 19 -28.17 0.05 6.21
N PHE A 20 -28.76 -0.92 5.49
CA PHE A 20 -29.24 -2.17 6.09
C PHE A 20 -28.17 -3.27 6.12
N GLU A 21 -27.36 -3.39 5.08
CA GLU A 21 -26.31 -4.42 4.98
C GLU A 21 -25.07 -4.06 5.77
N GLY A 22 -24.70 -2.78 5.84
CA GLY A 22 -23.55 -2.30 6.60
C GLY A 22 -22.20 -2.67 6.01
N ASP A 23 -22.14 -3.07 4.74
CA ASP A 23 -20.89 -3.43 4.04
C ASP A 23 -19.94 -2.24 3.90
N VAL A 24 -20.51 -1.04 3.83
CA VAL A 24 -19.82 0.24 3.85
C VAL A 24 -20.52 1.15 4.86
N VAL A 25 -19.77 1.60 5.87
CA VAL A 25 -20.29 2.49 6.92
C VAL A 25 -19.51 3.80 7.00
N ILE A 26 -20.09 4.77 7.67
CA ILE A 26 -19.43 6.07 7.93
C ILE A 26 -18.16 5.81 8.77
N GLY A 27 -17.04 6.35 8.30
CA GLY A 27 -15.71 6.14 8.90
C GLY A 27 -14.86 5.14 8.15
N ASP A 28 -15.45 4.28 7.32
CA ASP A 28 -14.68 3.32 6.53
C ASP A 28 -13.72 3.99 5.56
N ILE A 29 -12.59 3.34 5.36
CA ILE A 29 -11.62 3.66 4.32
C ILE A 29 -11.88 2.70 3.16
N ILE A 30 -12.33 3.26 2.06
CA ILE A 30 -12.66 2.51 0.86
C ILE A 30 -11.75 2.92 -0.30
N GLU A 31 -11.49 1.97 -1.19
CA GLU A 31 -10.76 2.20 -2.43
C GLU A 31 -11.67 1.82 -3.60
N PHE A 32 -11.79 2.75 -4.54
CA PHE A 32 -12.52 2.57 -5.78
C PHE A 32 -11.67 1.86 -6.83
N GLU A 33 -12.30 1.33 -7.90
CA GLU A 33 -11.62 0.64 -9.01
C GLU A 33 -10.51 1.47 -9.68
N ASN A 34 -10.63 2.79 -9.66
CA ASN A 34 -9.61 3.72 -10.18
C ASN A 34 -8.45 3.99 -9.20
N GLY A 35 -8.37 3.26 -8.08
CA GLY A 35 -7.32 3.40 -7.07
C GLY A 35 -7.50 4.60 -6.12
N ILE A 36 -8.59 5.34 -6.21
CA ILE A 36 -8.86 6.45 -5.28
C ILE A 36 -9.22 5.89 -3.91
N LEU A 37 -8.38 6.21 -2.93
CA LEU A 37 -8.60 5.90 -1.53
C LEU A 37 -9.29 7.06 -0.82
N ALA A 38 -10.42 6.79 -0.15
CA ALA A 38 -11.19 7.82 0.53
C ALA A 38 -11.85 7.29 1.80
N THR A 39 -12.12 8.20 2.74
CA THR A 39 -12.92 7.90 3.94
C THR A 39 -14.36 8.27 3.68
N VAL A 40 -15.29 7.38 4.02
CA VAL A 40 -16.74 7.64 3.98
C VAL A 40 -17.09 8.62 5.10
N LYS A 41 -17.63 9.77 4.74
CA LYS A 41 -17.99 10.83 5.69
C LYS A 41 -19.50 10.91 5.96
N GLU A 42 -20.30 10.58 4.95
CA GLU A 42 -21.75 10.67 5.05
C GLU A 42 -22.39 9.75 4.01
N ILE A 43 -23.45 9.07 4.39
CA ILE A 43 -24.30 8.27 3.48
C ILE A 43 -25.69 8.90 3.52
N LYS A 44 -26.14 9.46 2.39
CA LYS A 44 -27.46 10.04 2.20
C LYS A 44 -28.33 9.13 1.35
N LEU A 45 -29.57 9.52 1.12
CA LEU A 45 -30.54 8.72 0.38
C LEU A 45 -30.08 8.33 -1.03
N ARG A 46 -29.43 9.24 -1.76
CA ARG A 46 -29.00 9.00 -3.16
C ARG A 46 -27.50 9.01 -3.36
N THR A 47 -26.77 9.75 -2.53
CA THR A 47 -25.34 9.97 -2.70
C THR A 47 -24.61 9.80 -1.38
N SER A 48 -23.44 9.23 -1.43
CA SER A 48 -22.49 9.20 -0.33
C SER A 48 -21.40 10.24 -0.53
N LYS A 49 -20.95 10.85 0.56
CA LYS A 49 -19.86 11.82 0.58
C LYS A 49 -18.61 11.13 1.10
N VAL A 50 -17.56 11.13 0.30
CA VAL A 50 -16.26 10.58 0.69
C VAL A 50 -15.19 11.67 0.64
N ARG A 51 -14.11 11.50 1.40
CA ARG A 51 -12.98 12.44 1.45
C ARG A 51 -11.67 11.72 1.23
N THR A 52 -10.90 12.16 0.23
CA THR A 52 -9.57 11.62 -0.07
C THR A 52 -8.52 12.06 0.94
N ARG A 53 -7.32 11.47 0.87
CA ARG A 53 -6.15 11.88 1.69
C ARG A 53 -5.76 13.35 1.46
N ASP A 54 -5.92 13.85 0.25
CA ASP A 54 -5.62 15.24 -0.12
C ASP A 54 -6.71 16.23 0.30
N GLY A 55 -7.75 15.74 1.00
CA GLY A 55 -8.84 16.55 1.50
C GLY A 55 -9.96 16.81 0.48
N ILE A 56 -9.86 16.24 -0.73
CA ILE A 56 -10.87 16.39 -1.79
C ILE A 56 -12.13 15.66 -1.38
N VAL A 57 -13.27 16.36 -1.50
CA VAL A 57 -14.59 15.79 -1.26
C VAL A 57 -15.17 15.30 -2.58
N ILE A 58 -15.61 14.05 -2.60
CA ILE A 58 -16.24 13.42 -3.75
C ILE A 58 -17.67 13.02 -3.33
N PHE A 59 -18.64 13.37 -4.16
CA PHE A 59 -20.02 12.89 -4.03
C PHE A 59 -20.21 11.72 -5.00
N VAL A 60 -20.51 10.56 -4.45
CA VAL A 60 -20.61 9.30 -5.18
C VAL A 60 -22.07 8.85 -5.17
N PRO A 61 -22.71 8.59 -6.32
CA PRO A 61 -24.01 7.94 -6.36
C PRO A 61 -23.99 6.62 -5.59
N ASN A 62 -24.99 6.35 -4.76
CA ASN A 62 -24.98 5.14 -3.93
C ASN A 62 -24.93 3.86 -4.75
N SER A 63 -25.52 3.87 -5.95
CA SER A 63 -25.46 2.75 -6.88
C SER A 63 -24.02 2.38 -7.32
N GLN A 64 -23.08 3.32 -7.29
CA GLN A 64 -21.67 3.00 -7.57
C GLN A 64 -21.02 2.22 -6.43
N LEU A 65 -21.43 2.45 -5.19
CA LEU A 65 -20.92 1.71 -4.04
C LEU A 65 -21.50 0.30 -3.92
N THR A 66 -22.73 0.07 -4.44
CA THR A 66 -23.40 -1.23 -4.36
C THR A 66 -23.20 -2.11 -5.60
N ASN A 67 -23.02 -1.51 -6.78
CA ASN A 67 -22.93 -2.28 -8.03
C ASN A 67 -21.51 -2.45 -8.55
N ASN A 68 -20.57 -1.59 -8.12
CA ASN A 68 -19.17 -1.68 -8.52
C ASN A 68 -18.35 -2.36 -7.41
N ARG A 69 -17.20 -2.88 -7.79
CA ARG A 69 -16.26 -3.44 -6.84
C ARG A 69 -15.63 -2.32 -5.99
N VAL A 70 -15.84 -2.38 -4.70
CA VAL A 70 -15.24 -1.48 -3.71
C VAL A 70 -14.40 -2.31 -2.76
N ILE A 71 -13.15 -1.91 -2.52
CA ILE A 71 -12.29 -2.53 -1.51
C ILE A 71 -12.50 -1.76 -0.22
N ASN A 72 -13.02 -2.43 0.81
CA ASN A 72 -13.12 -1.85 2.15
C ASN A 72 -11.93 -2.28 3.00
N TRP A 73 -11.06 -1.34 3.32
CA TRP A 73 -9.82 -1.57 4.07
C TRP A 73 -10.02 -1.63 5.58
N THR A 74 -11.14 -1.17 6.10
CA THR A 74 -11.40 -1.03 7.55
C THR A 74 -12.56 -1.87 8.05
N ASN A 75 -13.29 -2.51 7.15
CA ASN A 75 -14.39 -3.39 7.53
C ASN A 75 -13.89 -4.44 8.55
N SER A 76 -14.61 -4.56 9.67
CA SER A 76 -14.33 -5.54 10.73
C SER A 76 -13.01 -5.32 11.48
N ASN A 77 -12.40 -4.14 11.40
CA ASN A 77 -11.17 -3.80 12.15
C ASN A 77 -10.01 -4.81 11.94
N VAL A 78 -9.92 -5.35 10.74
CA VAL A 78 -8.96 -6.40 10.37
C VAL A 78 -7.56 -5.83 10.24
N LEU A 79 -6.56 -6.60 10.70
CA LEU A 79 -5.15 -6.32 10.44
C LEU A 79 -4.86 -6.55 8.96
N THR A 80 -4.36 -5.53 8.28
CA THR A 80 -3.98 -5.62 6.87
C THR A 80 -2.48 -5.83 6.75
N ARG A 81 -2.07 -6.71 5.84
CA ARG A 81 -0.66 -6.95 5.52
C ARG A 81 -0.16 -5.94 4.49
N PHE A 82 0.96 -5.31 4.82
CA PHE A 82 1.69 -4.41 3.94
C PHE A 82 3.13 -4.88 3.74
N HIS A 83 3.82 -4.30 2.79
CA HIS A 83 5.23 -4.60 2.57
C HIS A 83 6.02 -3.35 2.14
N VAL A 84 7.33 -3.42 2.37
CA VAL A 84 8.33 -2.50 1.83
C VAL A 84 9.34 -3.32 1.06
N ALA A 85 9.53 -3.00 -0.22
CA ALA A 85 10.52 -3.61 -1.08
C ALA A 85 11.85 -2.84 -1.01
N VAL A 86 12.95 -3.58 -1.09
CA VAL A 86 14.31 -3.03 -1.17
C VAL A 86 15.23 -3.99 -1.91
N GLY A 87 16.13 -3.45 -2.73
CA GLY A 87 17.20 -4.20 -3.40
C GLY A 87 18.54 -3.93 -2.75
N VAL A 88 19.36 -4.95 -2.59
CA VAL A 88 20.74 -4.85 -2.12
C VAL A 88 21.71 -5.36 -3.17
N ALA A 89 22.98 -4.93 -3.11
CA ALA A 89 24.00 -5.34 -4.07
C ALA A 89 24.26 -6.86 -4.01
N TYR A 90 24.60 -7.45 -5.15
CA TYR A 90 25.12 -8.81 -5.20
C TYR A 90 26.37 -8.93 -4.31
N GLY A 91 26.48 -10.06 -3.60
CA GLY A 91 27.54 -10.27 -2.61
C GLY A 91 27.22 -9.76 -1.21
N SER A 92 26.07 -9.09 -1.00
CA SER A 92 25.60 -8.75 0.34
C SER A 92 25.27 -10.00 1.15
N ASP A 93 25.53 -9.95 2.46
CA ASP A 93 25.12 -10.98 3.40
C ASP A 93 23.59 -10.98 3.56
N THR A 94 22.94 -11.96 2.98
CA THR A 94 21.47 -12.07 2.93
C THR A 94 20.85 -12.32 4.31
N GLU A 95 21.55 -13.00 5.22
CA GLU A 95 21.09 -13.24 6.59
C GLU A 95 21.12 -11.93 7.39
N LEU A 96 22.17 -11.13 7.21
CA LEU A 96 22.28 -9.81 7.81
C LEU A 96 21.18 -8.88 7.29
N VAL A 97 20.88 -8.89 5.98
CA VAL A 97 19.80 -8.12 5.37
C VAL A 97 18.44 -8.51 5.97
N GLU A 98 18.14 -9.80 6.08
CA GLU A 98 16.92 -10.31 6.69
C GLU A 98 16.78 -9.83 8.14
N LYS A 99 17.86 -9.92 8.91
CA LYS A 99 17.90 -9.47 10.30
C LYS A 99 17.60 -7.98 10.42
N ILE A 100 18.27 -7.14 9.64
CA ILE A 100 18.06 -5.67 9.65
C ILE A 100 16.62 -5.32 9.29
N LEU A 101 16.09 -5.89 8.22
CA LEU A 101 14.71 -5.62 7.78
C LEU A 101 13.68 -6.03 8.84
N THR A 102 13.89 -7.19 9.47
CA THR A 102 13.02 -7.68 10.54
C THR A 102 13.08 -6.75 11.77
N GLU A 103 14.26 -6.28 12.13
CA GLU A 103 14.47 -5.35 13.25
C GLU A 103 13.77 -4.01 13.00
N VAL A 104 13.93 -3.43 11.81
CA VAL A 104 13.25 -2.19 11.41
C VAL A 104 11.73 -2.33 11.56
N ALA A 105 11.16 -3.45 11.13
CA ALA A 105 9.72 -3.66 11.26
C ALA A 105 9.29 -3.83 12.72
N ARG A 106 10.11 -4.42 13.58
CA ARG A 106 9.81 -4.60 15.01
C ARG A 106 9.90 -3.30 15.81
N GLU A 107 10.76 -2.38 15.40
CA GLU A 107 10.97 -1.09 16.06
C GLU A 107 9.88 -0.05 15.73
N ASP A 108 9.06 -0.29 14.70
CA ASP A 108 8.00 0.64 14.32
C ASP A 108 6.71 0.37 15.11
N ASP A 109 6.28 1.35 15.90
CA ASP A 109 5.10 1.26 16.76
C ASP A 109 3.79 1.00 16.06
N ALA A 110 3.71 1.31 14.75
CA ALA A 110 2.52 1.07 13.93
C ALA A 110 2.43 -0.38 13.42
N VAL A 111 3.50 -1.16 13.60
CA VAL A 111 3.52 -2.59 13.24
C VAL A 111 2.88 -3.42 14.34
N ASN A 112 1.90 -4.23 13.98
CA ASN A 112 1.24 -5.10 14.93
C ASN A 112 2.07 -6.37 15.20
N MET A 113 2.61 -6.48 16.40
CA MET A 113 3.48 -7.59 16.80
C MET A 113 2.75 -8.88 17.19
N LYS A 114 1.40 -8.91 17.18
CA LYS A 114 0.66 -10.18 17.36
C LYS A 114 0.92 -11.16 16.21
N ILE A 115 1.19 -10.60 15.01
CA ILE A 115 1.63 -11.37 13.85
C ILE A 115 3.04 -10.90 13.53
N LYS A 116 4.01 -11.81 13.67
CA LYS A 116 5.43 -11.48 13.48
C LYS A 116 5.68 -11.00 12.04
N PRO A 117 6.37 -9.87 11.85
CA PRO A 117 6.85 -9.47 10.52
C PRO A 117 7.84 -10.51 10.01
N PHE A 118 7.90 -10.68 8.69
CA PHE A 118 8.81 -11.61 8.05
C PHE A 118 9.36 -11.02 6.74
N VAL A 119 10.55 -11.45 6.38
CA VAL A 119 11.24 -11.04 5.16
C VAL A 119 11.09 -12.13 4.10
N ARG A 120 10.93 -11.73 2.86
CA ARG A 120 11.01 -12.59 1.69
C ARG A 120 12.17 -12.15 0.82
N PHE A 121 13.05 -13.07 0.48
CA PHE A 121 13.95 -12.92 -0.65
C PHE A 121 13.15 -13.27 -1.90
N LEU A 122 12.86 -12.27 -2.74
CA LEU A 122 11.94 -12.42 -3.86
C LEU A 122 12.61 -13.02 -5.08
N ASP A 123 13.72 -12.43 -5.48
CA ASP A 123 14.35 -12.75 -6.76
C ASP A 123 15.78 -12.21 -6.85
N PHE A 124 16.56 -12.80 -7.74
CA PHE A 124 17.83 -12.31 -8.23
C PHE A 124 17.57 -11.36 -9.41
N GLY A 125 17.46 -10.06 -9.12
CA GLY A 125 17.19 -9.03 -10.13
C GLY A 125 18.41 -8.69 -10.98
N ASP A 126 18.22 -7.88 -12.02
CA ASP A 126 19.26 -7.52 -13.00
C ASP A 126 20.49 -6.87 -12.36
N SER A 127 20.31 -6.13 -11.26
CA SER A 127 21.39 -5.40 -10.57
C SER A 127 21.33 -5.52 -9.06
N SER A 128 20.38 -6.27 -8.51
CA SER A 128 20.15 -6.36 -7.06
C SER A 128 19.57 -7.69 -6.65
N LEU A 129 19.81 -8.06 -5.38
CA LEU A 129 19.05 -9.09 -4.67
C LEU A 129 17.79 -8.41 -4.10
N ASN A 130 16.61 -8.86 -4.47
CA ASN A 130 15.35 -8.22 -4.15
C ASN A 130 14.68 -8.83 -2.92
N PHE A 131 14.39 -7.99 -1.94
CA PHE A 131 13.74 -8.37 -0.68
C PHE A 131 12.47 -7.59 -0.43
N GLU A 132 11.55 -8.19 0.31
CA GLU A 132 10.40 -7.51 0.89
C GLU A 132 10.30 -7.82 2.37
N ILE A 133 10.13 -6.78 3.19
CA ILE A 133 9.69 -6.93 4.58
C ILE A 133 8.17 -6.80 4.63
N HIS A 134 7.50 -7.85 5.08
CA HIS A 134 6.05 -7.92 5.26
C HIS A 134 5.69 -7.69 6.72
N PHE A 135 4.70 -6.85 6.96
CA PHE A 135 4.21 -6.50 8.28
C PHE A 135 2.71 -6.24 8.29
N TRP A 136 2.09 -6.28 9.45
CA TRP A 136 0.66 -6.01 9.62
C TRP A 136 0.43 -4.72 10.39
N SER A 137 -0.54 -3.94 9.93
CA SER A 137 -0.93 -2.70 10.59
C SER A 137 -2.44 -2.47 10.47
N LYS A 138 -2.99 -1.72 11.41
CA LYS A 138 -4.35 -1.17 11.33
C LYS A 138 -4.37 0.24 10.73
N GLU A 139 -3.22 0.86 10.60
CA GLU A 139 -3.05 2.25 10.21
C GLU A 139 -3.11 2.44 8.68
N VAL A 140 -4.18 1.91 8.04
CA VAL A 140 -4.35 1.94 6.57
C VAL A 140 -4.23 3.36 6.02
N TRP A 141 -4.86 4.34 6.69
CA TRP A 141 -4.84 5.73 6.26
C TRP A 141 -3.45 6.35 6.23
N ARG A 142 -2.60 5.97 7.17
CA ARG A 142 -1.25 6.49 7.35
C ARG A 142 -0.16 5.57 6.79
N ILE A 143 -0.53 4.53 6.07
CA ILE A 143 0.40 3.46 5.66
C ILE A 143 1.60 3.98 4.86
N GLU A 144 1.41 4.97 4.00
CA GLU A 144 2.52 5.54 3.21
C GLU A 144 3.55 6.27 4.10
N PHE A 145 3.12 6.92 5.17
CA PHE A 145 4.04 7.50 6.16
C PHE A 145 4.82 6.42 6.92
N ILE A 146 4.16 5.32 7.27
CA ILE A 146 4.80 4.18 7.93
C ILE A 146 5.85 3.57 7.01
N LYS A 147 5.49 3.26 5.77
CA LYS A 147 6.43 2.75 4.75
C LYS A 147 7.60 3.70 4.51
N SER A 148 7.35 5.00 4.47
CA SER A 148 8.40 6.02 4.32
C SER A 148 9.36 6.01 5.51
N ARG A 149 8.85 6.00 6.74
CA ARG A 149 9.65 5.92 7.97
C ARG A 149 10.51 4.65 8.02
N MET A 150 9.93 3.52 7.63
CA MET A 150 10.67 2.25 7.52
C MET A 150 11.79 2.33 6.47
N ARG A 151 11.57 2.96 5.31
CA ARG A 151 12.63 3.17 4.30
C ARG A 151 13.79 4.00 4.84
N PHE A 152 13.52 5.06 5.59
CA PHE A 152 14.56 5.84 6.26
C PHE A 152 15.33 5.00 7.29
N ALA A 153 14.64 4.19 8.07
CA ALA A 153 15.28 3.30 9.04
C ALA A 153 16.13 2.21 8.36
N ILE A 154 15.64 1.63 7.27
CA ILE A 154 16.38 0.67 6.44
C ILE A 154 17.66 1.30 5.89
N ASP A 155 17.57 2.47 5.25
CA ASP A 155 18.71 3.17 4.67
C ASP A 155 19.77 3.49 5.74
N LYS A 156 19.34 3.96 6.91
CA LYS A 156 20.24 4.23 8.04
C LYS A 156 20.98 2.96 8.48
N LYS A 157 20.24 1.87 8.80
CA LYS A 157 20.82 0.61 9.26
C LYS A 157 21.69 -0.07 8.19
N PHE A 158 21.32 0.03 6.93
CA PHE A 158 22.16 -0.48 5.84
C PHE A 158 23.52 0.22 5.78
N ARG A 159 23.54 1.55 5.93
CA ARG A 159 24.82 2.30 6.01
C ARG A 159 25.65 1.91 7.23
N GLU A 160 25.04 1.74 8.39
CA GLU A 160 25.72 1.34 9.63
C GLU A 160 26.37 -0.06 9.52
N HIS A 161 25.79 -0.95 8.70
CA HIS A 161 26.26 -2.32 8.51
C HIS A 161 26.96 -2.56 7.17
N ASN A 162 27.29 -1.49 6.42
CA ASN A 162 27.94 -1.56 5.09
C ASN A 162 27.15 -2.40 4.06
N VAL A 163 25.82 -2.45 4.16
CA VAL A 163 24.95 -3.03 3.13
C VAL A 163 24.69 -1.98 2.06
N THR A 164 25.02 -2.29 0.81
CA THR A 164 24.92 -1.36 -0.31
C THR A 164 23.61 -1.54 -1.06
N ILE A 165 22.90 -0.43 -1.33
CA ILE A 165 21.84 -0.37 -2.32
C ILE A 165 22.49 -0.06 -3.66
N PRO A 166 22.46 -0.96 -4.65
CA PRO A 166 23.25 -0.81 -5.86
C PRO A 166 22.65 0.20 -6.82
N PHE A 167 23.52 0.87 -7.57
CA PHE A 167 23.14 1.49 -8.84
C PHE A 167 22.96 0.42 -9.93
N PRO A 168 22.33 0.74 -11.06
CA PRO A 168 22.30 -0.17 -12.20
C PRO A 168 23.71 -0.64 -12.58
N GLN A 169 23.91 -1.95 -12.63
CA GLN A 169 25.20 -2.57 -12.94
C GLN A 169 25.29 -2.95 -14.41
N ARG A 170 26.47 -2.77 -15.02
CA ARG A 170 26.75 -3.21 -16.39
C ARG A 170 28.18 -3.72 -16.46
N ASP A 171 28.37 -4.91 -16.96
CA ASP A 171 29.69 -5.45 -17.28
C ASP A 171 30.12 -4.95 -18.65
N LEU A 172 31.29 -4.29 -18.71
CA LEU A 172 31.90 -3.81 -19.94
C LEU A 172 33.07 -4.68 -20.34
N HIS A 173 32.94 -5.41 -21.46
CA HIS A 173 34.01 -6.19 -22.05
C HIS A 173 34.70 -5.37 -23.15
N LEU A 174 35.84 -4.75 -22.88
CA LEU A 174 36.65 -4.05 -23.87
C LEU A 174 37.41 -5.07 -24.71
N ARG A 175 37.05 -5.20 -26.00
CA ARG A 175 37.72 -6.13 -26.93
C ARG A 175 39.00 -5.57 -27.57
N SER A 176 39.13 -4.24 -27.67
CA SER A 176 40.36 -3.56 -28.07
C SER A 176 40.39 -2.16 -27.45
N SER A 177 41.54 -1.73 -26.99
CA SER A 177 41.81 -0.31 -26.71
C SER A 177 42.99 0.11 -27.59
N GLU A 178 42.72 0.83 -28.67
CA GLU A 178 43.77 1.57 -29.39
C GLU A 178 44.06 2.85 -28.59
N VAL A 179 44.97 2.77 -27.63
CA VAL A 179 45.62 3.96 -27.08
C VAL A 179 46.86 4.16 -27.92
N GLN A 180 46.76 5.05 -28.95
CA GLN A 180 47.95 5.64 -29.49
C GLN A 180 48.47 6.67 -28.46
N LEU A 181 49.65 6.36 -27.90
CA LEU A 181 50.49 7.30 -27.15
C LEU A 181 51.13 8.29 -28.07
#